data_ad74556c7fb8d3652a35f94f9ffadfd7
#
_entry.id   ad74556c7fb8d3652a35f94f9ffadfd7
#
_cell.length_a   1.000
_cell.length_b   1.000
_cell.length_c   1.000
_cell.angle_alpha   90.00
_cell.angle_beta   90.00
_cell.angle_gamma   90.00
#
_symmetry.space_group_name_H-M   'P 1'
#
loop_
_entity.id
_entity.type
_entity.pdbx_description
1 polymer ?
#
loop_
_entity_poly.entity_id
_entity_poly.type
_entity_poly.pdbx_seq_one_letter_code
_entity_poly.pdbx_strand_id
1 'polypeptide(L)'
;MALTAIAAPTGYESARAAAVQQALRAAGLADASTDRAGNVRAVVGRRGGAPLVCLAHLDAVYEGTIGAGAVVPIQRMGPMVGAPGIGDNGRGLAALLTLAHVLQAPAVRARLVRPVHLVATVAEEGDGNLRGARAWFDDADEQGLRPYAAIAVDGPGDESIVHHAAGAHRLRVALHGEGGHSWVHADAANPIHALGEFIARASRLGNARRRDAVVHITRMQGGESLTAIPQHAWVDVDIRGTSSARIEQVRRDLVRLVHQLTPPSLRAELTVLGDRPAGSLEADHPLVRAAVRATEAIGGTPRSAVASTDANIPLARGIPAIALGAGGHGGGAHTRDEWYDDTHGARGMARLVQVVLDVVWRPAS
;
A
#
# COMPACT_ATOMS: atom_id res chain seq x y z
N MET A 1 18.14 3.85 7.72
CA MET A 1 18.24 4.73 8.91
C MET A 1 18.08 6.21 8.57
N ALA A 2 18.93 6.84 7.73
CA ALA A 2 18.84 8.29 7.47
C ALA A 2 17.46 8.75 6.94
N LEU A 3 16.86 7.99 6.02
CA LEU A 3 15.52 8.29 5.50
C LEU A 3 14.43 8.06 6.57
N THR A 4 14.53 6.99 7.34
CA THR A 4 13.56 6.68 8.41
C THR A 4 13.60 7.74 9.53
N ALA A 5 14.76 8.35 9.78
CA ALA A 5 14.88 9.43 10.75
C ALA A 5 14.07 10.69 10.40
N ILE A 6 13.64 10.84 9.15
CA ILE A 6 12.78 11.93 8.69
C ILE A 6 11.33 11.43 8.76
N ALA A 7 10.53 11.95 9.69
CA ALA A 7 9.13 11.56 9.81
C ALA A 7 8.36 11.91 8.52
N ALA A 8 7.61 10.93 8.02
CA ALA A 8 6.79 11.06 6.82
C ALA A 8 5.43 10.37 7.04
N PRO A 9 4.54 10.98 7.85
CA PRO A 9 3.17 10.49 7.96
C PRO A 9 2.47 10.53 6.60
N THR A 10 1.54 9.62 6.38
CA THR A 10 0.75 9.55 5.14
C THR A 10 0.13 10.92 4.81
N GLY A 11 0.42 11.40 3.61
CA GLY A 11 0.03 12.74 3.13
C GLY A 11 1.01 13.87 3.47
N TYR A 12 2.08 13.60 4.23
CA TYR A 12 3.08 14.59 4.67
C TYR A 12 4.51 14.13 4.40
N GLU A 13 4.79 13.56 3.22
CA GLU A 13 6.05 12.91 2.87
C GLU A 13 7.12 13.85 2.31
N SER A 14 6.83 15.13 2.11
CA SER A 14 7.66 16.07 1.33
C SER A 14 9.12 16.13 1.77
N ALA A 15 9.38 16.12 3.09
CA ALA A 15 10.75 16.18 3.62
C ALA A 15 11.56 14.91 3.28
N ARG A 16 10.94 13.72 3.44
CA ARG A 16 11.56 12.43 3.07
C ARG A 16 11.71 12.32 1.56
N ALA A 17 10.73 12.78 0.78
CA ALA A 17 10.79 12.84 -0.67
C ALA A 17 11.99 13.67 -1.16
N ALA A 18 12.21 14.85 -0.58
CA ALA A 18 13.37 15.68 -0.90
C ALA A 18 14.71 14.96 -0.63
N ALA A 19 14.81 14.23 0.49
CA ALA A 19 16.00 13.44 0.82
C ALA A 19 16.21 12.28 -0.17
N VAL A 20 15.15 11.56 -0.58
CA VAL A 20 15.22 10.50 -1.60
C VAL A 20 15.62 11.09 -2.95
N GLN A 21 15.03 12.22 -3.36
CA GLN A 21 15.41 12.89 -4.61
C GLN A 21 16.90 13.27 -4.63
N GLN A 22 17.41 13.83 -3.53
CA GLN A 22 18.82 14.17 -3.40
C GLN A 22 19.71 12.91 -3.49
N ALA A 23 19.32 11.81 -2.83
CA ALA A 23 20.05 10.55 -2.87
C ALA A 23 20.09 9.95 -4.29
N LEU A 24 18.98 9.99 -5.05
CA LEU A 24 18.94 9.55 -6.45
C LEU A 24 19.83 10.41 -7.34
N ARG A 25 19.86 11.74 -7.13
CA ARG A 25 20.78 12.62 -7.86
C ARG A 25 22.23 12.32 -7.54
N ALA A 26 22.55 12.06 -6.28
CA ALA A 26 23.89 11.65 -5.86
C ALA A 26 24.31 10.29 -6.45
N ALA A 27 23.36 9.40 -6.71
CA ALA A 27 23.56 8.13 -7.43
C ALA A 27 23.73 8.32 -8.96
N GLY A 28 23.83 9.53 -9.47
CA GLY A 28 24.04 9.84 -10.88
C GLY A 28 22.74 9.99 -11.71
N LEU A 29 21.58 10.06 -11.07
CA LEU A 29 20.28 10.31 -11.72
C LEU A 29 19.92 11.80 -11.60
N ALA A 30 20.65 12.66 -12.30
CA ALA A 30 20.55 14.12 -12.18
C ALA A 30 19.15 14.67 -12.48
N ASP A 31 18.36 13.98 -13.30
CA ASP A 31 16.98 14.32 -13.67
C ASP A 31 15.92 13.76 -12.70
N ALA A 32 16.34 13.22 -11.55
CA ALA A 32 15.41 12.83 -10.51
C ALA A 32 14.53 14.03 -10.10
N SER A 33 13.21 13.85 -10.15
CA SER A 33 12.22 14.91 -9.98
C SER A 33 11.03 14.44 -9.15
N THR A 34 10.31 15.39 -8.60
CA THR A 34 9.03 15.15 -7.93
C THR A 34 7.90 15.41 -8.92
N ASP A 35 6.91 14.52 -9.00
CA ASP A 35 5.71 14.72 -9.80
C ASP A 35 4.62 15.53 -9.05
N ARG A 36 3.46 15.73 -9.70
CA ARG A 36 2.34 16.52 -9.12
C ARG A 36 1.73 15.87 -7.88
N ALA A 37 1.80 14.54 -7.74
CA ALA A 37 1.28 13.83 -6.58
C ALA A 37 2.24 13.88 -5.38
N GLY A 38 3.52 14.20 -5.62
CA GLY A 38 4.59 14.20 -4.63
C GLY A 38 5.52 12.98 -4.72
N ASN A 39 5.31 12.05 -5.68
CA ASN A 39 6.23 10.94 -5.89
C ASN A 39 7.59 11.44 -6.37
N VAL A 40 8.65 10.79 -5.90
CA VAL A 40 9.99 11.01 -6.47
C VAL A 40 10.24 9.98 -7.55
N ARG A 41 10.61 10.44 -8.74
CA ARG A 41 10.83 9.58 -9.91
C ARG A 41 12.20 9.82 -10.53
N ALA A 42 12.80 8.75 -11.01
CA ALA A 42 14.02 8.79 -11.82
C ALA A 42 14.02 7.66 -12.85
N VAL A 43 14.76 7.85 -13.95
CA VAL A 43 14.81 6.87 -15.04
C VAL A 43 16.25 6.42 -15.28
N VAL A 44 16.49 5.10 -15.31
CA VAL A 44 17.76 4.50 -15.68
C VAL A 44 17.63 3.87 -17.07
N GLY A 45 18.65 4.05 -17.90
CA GLY A 45 18.69 3.52 -19.26
C GLY A 45 18.19 4.51 -20.31
N ARG A 46 17.89 3.99 -21.50
CA ARG A 46 17.42 4.82 -22.63
C ARG A 46 15.97 5.24 -22.41
N ARG A 47 15.66 6.49 -22.68
CA ARG A 47 14.27 6.96 -22.68
C ARG A 47 13.50 6.33 -23.85
N GLY A 48 12.23 5.97 -23.59
CA GLY A 48 11.35 5.33 -24.56
C GLY A 48 11.29 3.81 -24.45
N GLY A 49 10.23 3.22 -25.00
CA GLY A 49 9.91 1.80 -24.87
C GLY A 49 9.13 1.48 -23.58
N ALA A 50 8.76 0.21 -23.41
CA ALA A 50 8.00 -0.30 -22.27
C ALA A 50 8.90 -0.47 -21.04
N PRO A 51 8.79 0.39 -20.00
CA PRO A 51 9.68 0.33 -18.84
C PRO A 51 9.34 -0.81 -17.90
N LEU A 52 10.34 -1.22 -17.09
CA LEU A 52 10.09 -1.83 -15.79
C LEU A 52 9.91 -0.70 -14.76
N VAL A 53 8.87 -0.77 -13.92
CA VAL A 53 8.63 0.20 -12.86
C VAL A 53 8.95 -0.45 -11.52
N CYS A 54 9.86 0.13 -10.75
CA CYS A 54 10.14 -0.28 -9.38
C CYS A 54 9.61 0.79 -8.42
N LEU A 55 8.72 0.38 -7.52
CA LEU A 55 8.04 1.27 -6.58
C LEU A 55 8.48 0.95 -5.15
N ALA A 56 8.58 1.97 -4.29
CA ALA A 56 8.70 1.84 -2.85
C ALA A 56 8.08 3.07 -2.19
N HIS A 57 7.24 2.90 -1.17
CA HIS A 57 6.53 4.04 -0.62
C HIS A 57 7.35 4.87 0.38
N LEU A 58 7.04 6.16 0.43
CA LEU A 58 7.71 7.16 1.26
C LEU A 58 7.12 7.26 2.65
N ASP A 59 5.81 7.06 2.76
CA ASP A 59 5.09 7.23 4.01
C ASP A 59 5.35 6.09 5.00
N ALA A 60 5.00 6.33 6.23
CA ALA A 60 5.00 5.33 7.29
C ALA A 60 3.87 5.63 8.28
N VAL A 61 3.37 4.59 8.92
CA VAL A 61 2.35 4.68 9.97
C VAL A 61 3.03 4.98 11.31
N TYR A 62 2.48 5.96 12.04
CA TYR A 62 2.95 6.33 13.37
C TYR A 62 1.81 6.26 14.37
N GLU A 63 2.05 5.68 15.52
CA GLU A 63 1.13 5.80 16.65
C GLU A 63 1.18 7.22 17.25
N GLY A 64 0.01 7.86 17.33
CA GLY A 64 -0.12 9.24 17.81
C GLY A 64 0.27 10.26 16.75
N THR A 65 0.41 11.52 17.16
CA THR A 65 0.70 12.62 16.24
C THR A 65 2.21 12.86 16.20
N ILE A 66 2.80 12.68 15.02
CA ILE A 66 4.17 13.10 14.72
C ILE A 66 4.13 14.17 13.63
N GLY A 67 4.88 15.25 13.80
CA GLY A 67 4.97 16.32 12.80
C GLY A 67 5.73 15.86 11.55
N ALA A 68 5.30 16.31 10.39
CA ALA A 68 6.01 16.07 9.13
C ALA A 68 7.46 16.59 9.21
N GLY A 69 8.41 15.76 8.79
CA GLY A 69 9.84 16.09 8.84
C GLY A 69 10.46 16.10 10.25
N ALA A 70 9.69 15.79 11.30
CA ALA A 70 10.24 15.61 12.63
C ALA A 70 11.28 14.48 12.67
N VAL A 71 12.17 14.51 13.65
CA VAL A 71 13.19 13.46 13.82
C VAL A 71 12.56 12.24 14.50
N VAL A 72 12.57 11.10 13.81
CA VAL A 72 12.20 9.81 14.37
C VAL A 72 13.39 9.21 15.12
N PRO A 73 13.25 8.91 16.43
CA PRO A 73 14.31 8.25 17.19
C PRO A 73 14.60 6.85 16.60
N ILE A 74 15.88 6.58 16.35
CA ILE A 74 16.33 5.27 15.88
C ILE A 74 17.20 4.63 16.96
N GLN A 75 16.83 3.42 17.33
CA GLN A 75 17.61 2.60 18.27
C GLN A 75 18.32 1.51 17.49
N ARG A 76 19.62 1.36 17.68
CA ARG A 76 20.41 0.30 17.06
C ARG A 76 21.07 -0.59 18.11
N MET A 77 20.83 -1.90 17.98
CA MET A 77 21.43 -2.95 18.81
C MET A 77 22.05 -4.03 17.91
N GLY A 78 23.33 -3.88 17.58
CA GLY A 78 24.00 -4.76 16.63
C GLY A 78 23.36 -4.70 15.24
N PRO A 79 22.90 -5.83 14.68
CA PRO A 79 22.20 -5.85 13.38
C PRO A 79 20.76 -5.35 13.45
N MET A 80 20.17 -5.30 14.65
CA MET A 80 18.80 -4.85 14.86
C MET A 80 18.71 -3.33 14.91
N VAL A 81 17.69 -2.80 14.25
CA VAL A 81 17.33 -1.37 14.25
C VAL A 81 15.85 -1.26 14.58
N GLY A 82 15.53 -0.51 15.63
CA GLY A 82 14.15 -0.19 16.05
C GLY A 82 13.79 1.24 15.66
N ALA A 83 12.74 1.42 14.92
CA ALA A 83 12.09 2.70 14.65
C ALA A 83 10.81 2.46 13.83
N PRO A 84 9.74 3.25 14.04
CA PRO A 84 8.57 3.22 13.16
C PRO A 84 8.96 3.51 11.70
N GLY A 85 8.48 2.68 10.77
CA GLY A 85 8.78 2.80 9.35
C GLY A 85 10.18 2.34 8.94
N ILE A 86 10.93 1.62 9.80
CA ILE A 86 12.28 1.14 9.46
C ILE A 86 12.22 -0.03 8.47
N GLY A 87 11.29 -0.95 8.68
CA GLY A 87 10.98 -2.05 7.78
C GLY A 87 10.03 -1.59 6.69
N ASP A 88 8.92 -1.01 7.12
CA ASP A 88 7.79 -0.58 6.31
C ASP A 88 7.70 0.96 6.22
N ASN A 89 8.28 1.64 5.20
CA ASN A 89 9.03 1.02 4.11
C ASN A 89 10.43 1.65 3.96
N GLY A 90 11.08 2.01 5.07
CA GLY A 90 12.45 2.52 5.05
C GLY A 90 13.43 1.56 4.39
N ARG A 91 13.21 0.25 4.54
CA ARG A 91 14.03 -0.79 3.89
C ARG A 91 13.79 -0.84 2.38
N GLY A 92 12.55 -0.75 1.92
CA GLY A 92 12.20 -0.69 0.50
C GLY A 92 12.80 0.54 -0.19
N LEU A 93 12.77 1.72 0.46
CA LEU A 93 13.43 2.93 -0.05
C LEU A 93 14.95 2.74 -0.17
N ALA A 94 15.59 2.12 0.82
CA ALA A 94 17.02 1.81 0.75
C ALA A 94 17.34 0.86 -0.41
N ALA A 95 16.46 -0.13 -0.67
CA ALA A 95 16.59 -1.04 -1.79
C ALA A 95 16.42 -0.31 -3.14
N LEU A 96 15.47 0.61 -3.24
CA LEU A 96 15.27 1.44 -4.45
C LEU A 96 16.53 2.27 -4.76
N LEU A 97 17.16 2.87 -3.75
CA LEU A 97 18.41 3.61 -3.91
C LEU A 97 19.58 2.69 -4.29
N THR A 98 19.65 1.49 -3.72
CA THR A 98 20.66 0.49 -4.10
C THR A 98 20.48 0.05 -5.55
N LEU A 99 19.24 -0.18 -6.01
CA LEU A 99 18.95 -0.44 -7.43
C LEU A 99 19.44 0.70 -8.32
N ALA A 100 19.26 1.96 -7.92
CA ALA A 100 19.76 3.11 -8.67
C ALA A 100 21.28 3.01 -8.91
N HIS A 101 22.05 2.71 -7.87
CA HIS A 101 23.50 2.54 -7.96
C HIS A 101 23.88 1.35 -8.85
N VAL A 102 23.27 0.18 -8.66
CA VAL A 102 23.57 -1.03 -9.45
C VAL A 102 23.27 -0.80 -10.93
N LEU A 103 22.12 -0.23 -11.25
CA LEU A 103 21.70 -0.02 -12.64
C LEU A 103 22.48 1.09 -13.35
N GLN A 104 23.04 2.04 -12.61
CA GLN A 104 23.92 3.10 -13.15
C GLN A 104 25.36 2.61 -13.41
N ALA A 105 25.76 1.46 -12.85
CA ALA A 105 27.08 0.90 -13.13
C ALA A 105 27.28 0.75 -14.66
N PRO A 106 28.38 1.25 -15.26
CA PRO A 106 28.55 1.31 -16.72
C PRO A 106 28.34 -0.04 -17.43
N ALA A 107 28.86 -1.13 -16.84
CA ALA A 107 28.71 -2.48 -17.38
C ALA A 107 27.25 -2.99 -17.38
N VAL A 108 26.42 -2.57 -16.42
CA VAL A 108 25.00 -2.91 -16.36
C VAL A 108 24.20 -2.01 -17.29
N ARG A 109 24.40 -0.69 -17.16
CA ARG A 109 23.66 0.32 -17.93
C ARG A 109 23.77 0.15 -19.44
N ALA A 110 24.96 -0.21 -19.93
CA ALA A 110 25.20 -0.43 -21.35
C ALA A 110 24.41 -1.62 -21.96
N ARG A 111 23.91 -2.52 -21.13
CA ARG A 111 23.19 -3.74 -21.54
C ARG A 111 21.70 -3.73 -21.18
N LEU A 112 21.18 -2.61 -20.71
CA LEU A 112 19.75 -2.48 -20.44
C LEU A 112 18.97 -2.50 -21.75
N VAL A 113 18.06 -3.45 -21.88
CA VAL A 113 17.18 -3.62 -23.06
C VAL A 113 15.89 -2.82 -22.95
N ARG A 114 15.57 -2.31 -21.75
CA ARG A 114 14.45 -1.42 -21.49
C ARG A 114 14.76 -0.44 -20.36
N PRO A 115 14.09 0.73 -20.31
CA PRO A 115 14.27 1.65 -19.21
C PRO A 115 13.72 1.09 -17.89
N VAL A 116 14.32 1.52 -16.78
CA VAL A 116 13.80 1.27 -15.43
C VAL A 116 13.37 2.59 -14.83
N HIS A 117 12.10 2.69 -14.47
CA HIS A 117 11.56 3.80 -13.72
C HIS A 117 11.62 3.45 -12.22
N LEU A 118 12.36 4.23 -11.46
CA LEU A 118 12.43 4.15 -10.01
C LEU A 118 11.48 5.20 -9.45
N VAL A 119 10.51 4.77 -8.65
CA VAL A 119 9.45 5.64 -8.13
C VAL A 119 9.33 5.45 -6.62
N ALA A 120 9.64 6.49 -5.86
CA ALA A 120 9.29 6.53 -4.45
C ALA A 120 7.91 7.16 -4.32
N THR A 121 6.92 6.35 -3.93
CA THR A 121 5.50 6.69 -3.95
C THR A 121 5.05 7.36 -2.65
N VAL A 122 4.08 8.27 -2.73
CA VAL A 122 3.44 8.89 -1.58
C VAL A 122 2.12 8.20 -1.24
N ALA A 123 1.73 8.27 0.03
CA ALA A 123 0.40 7.90 0.48
C ALA A 123 -0.01 6.48 0.03
N GLU A 124 0.86 5.52 0.28
CA GLU A 124 0.55 4.09 0.14
C GLU A 124 -0.39 3.66 1.26
N GLU A 125 -0.09 4.08 2.49
CA GLU A 125 -0.69 3.59 3.72
C GLU A 125 -2.11 4.10 3.97
N GLY A 126 -2.89 3.27 4.66
CA GLY A 126 -4.16 3.64 5.28
C GLY A 126 -5.09 4.46 4.38
N ASP A 127 -5.38 5.68 4.84
CA ASP A 127 -6.26 6.63 4.16
C ASP A 127 -5.60 7.25 2.90
N GLY A 128 -4.29 7.05 2.71
CA GLY A 128 -3.56 7.45 1.51
C GLY A 128 -3.99 6.68 0.25
N ASN A 129 -4.46 5.45 0.43
CA ASN A 129 -5.17 4.67 -0.59
C ASN A 129 -4.38 4.47 -1.89
N LEU A 130 -3.07 4.21 -1.81
CA LEU A 130 -2.16 4.01 -2.96
C LEU A 130 -2.13 5.23 -3.90
N ARG A 131 -2.32 6.44 -3.36
CA ARG A 131 -2.45 7.67 -4.16
C ARG A 131 -1.26 7.90 -5.07
N GLY A 132 -0.05 7.67 -4.57
CA GLY A 132 1.18 7.85 -5.34
C GLY A 132 1.28 6.89 -6.53
N ALA A 133 1.09 5.59 -6.30
CA ALA A 133 1.10 4.61 -7.37
C ALA A 133 0.00 4.90 -8.40
N ARG A 134 -1.23 5.18 -7.94
CA ARG A 134 -2.36 5.54 -8.81
C ARG A 134 -2.01 6.71 -9.71
N ALA A 135 -1.54 7.81 -9.14
CA ALA A 135 -1.16 9.02 -9.90
C ALA A 135 -0.06 8.74 -10.92
N TRP A 136 0.96 7.94 -10.55
CA TRP A 136 2.03 7.61 -11.49
C TRP A 136 1.51 6.80 -12.69
N PHE A 137 0.64 5.80 -12.46
CA PHE A 137 0.08 4.99 -13.54
C PHE A 137 -0.96 5.76 -14.36
N ASP A 138 -1.71 6.72 -13.78
CA ASP A 138 -2.61 7.62 -14.50
C ASP A 138 -1.80 8.54 -15.45
N ASP A 139 -0.74 9.18 -14.92
CA ASP A 139 0.18 9.99 -15.74
C ASP A 139 0.83 9.18 -16.87
N ALA A 140 1.20 7.93 -16.62
CA ALA A 140 1.75 7.03 -17.62
C ALA A 140 0.74 6.73 -18.74
N ASP A 141 -0.51 6.43 -18.38
CA ASP A 141 -1.60 6.19 -19.33
C ASP A 141 -1.88 7.44 -20.18
N GLU A 142 -1.94 8.64 -19.56
CA GLU A 142 -2.13 9.92 -20.26
C GLU A 142 -1.00 10.21 -21.27
N GLN A 143 0.23 9.80 -20.94
CA GLN A 143 1.40 9.94 -21.82
C GLN A 143 1.52 8.80 -22.86
N GLY A 144 0.58 7.85 -22.88
CA GLY A 144 0.66 6.66 -23.74
C GLY A 144 1.79 5.71 -23.38
N LEU A 145 2.37 5.84 -22.18
CA LEU A 145 3.43 4.97 -21.69
C LEU A 145 2.83 3.66 -21.17
N ARG A 146 3.21 2.54 -21.76
CA ARG A 146 2.76 1.20 -21.38
C ARG A 146 3.90 0.47 -20.67
N PRO A 147 3.89 0.35 -19.31
CA PRO A 147 4.89 -0.42 -18.60
C PRO A 147 4.89 -1.90 -19.03
N TYR A 148 6.08 -2.47 -19.13
CA TYR A 148 6.25 -3.90 -19.38
C TYR A 148 5.85 -4.72 -18.15
N ALA A 149 6.27 -4.26 -16.97
CA ALA A 149 5.96 -4.85 -15.68
C ALA A 149 6.21 -3.85 -14.55
N ALA A 150 5.74 -4.19 -13.34
CA ALA A 150 6.04 -3.42 -12.13
C ALA A 150 6.49 -4.34 -10.99
N ILE A 151 7.36 -3.83 -10.11
CA ILE A 151 7.79 -4.47 -8.87
C ILE A 151 7.61 -3.46 -7.74
N ALA A 152 6.70 -3.73 -6.81
CA ALA A 152 6.66 -3.02 -5.55
C ALA A 152 7.68 -3.63 -4.58
N VAL A 153 8.53 -2.79 -4.00
CA VAL A 153 9.50 -3.21 -2.99
C VAL A 153 8.98 -2.76 -1.65
N ASP A 154 8.47 -3.71 -0.88
CA ASP A 154 7.64 -3.41 0.27
C ASP A 154 8.01 -4.30 1.47
N GLY A 155 8.46 -3.64 2.53
CA GLY A 155 8.85 -4.27 3.76
C GLY A 155 10.14 -5.13 3.71
N PRO A 156 10.45 -5.81 4.79
CA PRO A 156 11.55 -6.77 4.88
C PRO A 156 11.17 -8.14 4.28
N GLY A 157 12.13 -9.06 4.28
CA GLY A 157 11.95 -10.46 3.85
C GLY A 157 12.51 -10.75 2.46
N ASP A 158 12.79 -12.02 2.21
CA ASP A 158 13.47 -12.48 1.00
C ASP A 158 12.90 -13.79 0.42
N GLU A 159 11.77 -14.27 0.91
CA GLU A 159 11.10 -15.49 0.44
C GLU A 159 9.70 -15.26 -0.15
N SER A 160 8.96 -14.29 0.40
CA SER A 160 7.60 -13.99 -0.08
C SER A 160 7.59 -13.36 -1.46
N ILE A 161 6.68 -13.84 -2.30
CA ILE A 161 6.37 -13.31 -3.63
C ILE A 161 4.88 -13.00 -3.64
N VAL A 162 4.54 -11.72 -3.56
CA VAL A 162 3.15 -11.27 -3.63
C VAL A 162 2.79 -11.08 -5.09
N HIS A 163 2.02 -11.99 -5.64
CA HIS A 163 1.48 -11.92 -7.00
C HIS A 163 -0.05 -11.99 -7.03
N HIS A 164 -0.67 -11.96 -5.83
CA HIS A 164 -2.09 -11.78 -5.61
C HIS A 164 -2.30 -10.54 -4.74
N ALA A 165 -2.87 -9.49 -5.30
CA ALA A 165 -3.18 -8.26 -4.60
C ALA A 165 -4.55 -8.35 -3.95
N ALA A 166 -4.59 -8.27 -2.62
CA ALA A 166 -5.84 -8.12 -1.89
C ALA A 166 -6.39 -6.70 -2.10
N GLY A 167 -7.60 -6.60 -2.61
CA GLY A 167 -8.33 -5.35 -2.69
C GLY A 167 -9.01 -4.99 -1.38
N ALA A 168 -9.37 -3.71 -1.24
CA ALA A 168 -10.13 -3.19 -0.12
C ALA A 168 -11.11 -2.12 -0.60
N HIS A 169 -12.34 -2.14 -0.08
CA HIS A 169 -13.27 -1.04 -0.24
C HIS A 169 -13.71 -0.56 1.14
N ARG A 170 -13.50 0.71 1.43
CA ARG A 170 -13.78 1.31 2.72
C ARG A 170 -14.86 2.35 2.58
N LEU A 171 -15.89 2.27 3.38
CA LEU A 171 -16.98 3.23 3.35
C LEU A 171 -17.43 3.61 4.77
N ARG A 172 -17.87 4.86 4.92
CA ARG A 172 -18.62 5.32 6.08
C ARG A 172 -20.09 5.24 5.79
N VAL A 173 -20.83 4.68 6.74
CA VAL A 173 -22.29 4.74 6.81
C VAL A 173 -22.64 5.67 7.95
N ALA A 174 -23.22 6.82 7.64
CA ALA A 174 -23.70 7.79 8.62
C ALA A 174 -25.23 7.88 8.57
N LEU A 175 -25.85 7.92 9.74
CA LEU A 175 -27.28 8.11 9.90
C LEU A 175 -27.54 9.40 10.65
N HIS A 176 -28.51 10.19 10.17
CA HIS A 176 -28.93 11.47 10.72
C HIS A 176 -30.43 11.41 11.04
N GLY A 177 -30.79 11.90 12.20
CA GLY A 177 -32.19 11.99 12.68
C GLY A 177 -32.45 13.28 13.47
N GLU A 178 -33.67 13.46 13.91
CA GLU A 178 -34.10 14.67 14.64
C GLU A 178 -33.54 14.73 16.07
N GLY A 179 -33.22 13.56 16.65
CA GLY A 179 -32.81 13.45 18.04
C GLY A 179 -33.95 13.76 19.01
N GLY A 180 -33.62 13.94 20.29
CA GLY A 180 -34.61 14.36 21.28
C GLY A 180 -34.40 13.77 22.67
N HIS A 181 -35.25 14.13 23.62
CA HIS A 181 -35.24 13.59 24.98
C HIS A 181 -35.73 12.14 24.96
N SER A 182 -34.97 11.21 25.50
CA SER A 182 -35.21 9.77 25.41
C SER A 182 -36.56 9.28 25.94
N TRP A 183 -37.18 10.03 26.84
CA TRP A 183 -38.51 9.76 27.36
C TRP A 183 -39.63 10.51 26.62
N VAL A 184 -39.41 11.80 26.35
CA VAL A 184 -40.45 12.67 25.72
C VAL A 184 -40.63 12.32 24.24
N HIS A 185 -39.55 11.97 23.54
CA HIS A 185 -39.55 11.64 22.12
C HIS A 185 -39.31 10.13 21.92
N ALA A 186 -39.92 9.28 22.75
CA ALA A 186 -39.69 7.83 22.74
C ALA A 186 -39.92 7.15 21.37
N ASP A 187 -40.75 7.76 20.51
CA ASP A 187 -41.05 7.26 19.16
C ASP A 187 -40.08 7.74 18.10
N ALA A 188 -39.12 8.62 18.43
CA ALA A 188 -38.15 9.11 17.48
C ALA A 188 -37.15 7.99 17.07
N ALA A 189 -36.85 7.91 15.77
CA ALA A 189 -35.88 6.94 15.30
C ALA A 189 -34.48 7.25 15.83
N ASN A 190 -33.84 6.21 16.33
CA ASN A 190 -32.50 6.33 16.91
C ASN A 190 -31.42 5.83 15.94
N PRO A 191 -30.52 6.71 15.46
CA PRO A 191 -29.43 6.33 14.55
C PRO A 191 -28.52 5.22 15.10
N ILE A 192 -28.27 5.18 16.42
CA ILE A 192 -27.45 4.12 17.03
C ILE A 192 -28.15 2.77 16.95
N HIS A 193 -29.45 2.71 17.19
CA HIS A 193 -30.22 1.45 17.11
C HIS A 193 -30.20 0.89 15.68
N ALA A 194 -30.44 1.74 14.68
CA ALA A 194 -30.40 1.33 13.28
C ALA A 194 -28.98 0.86 12.84
N LEU A 195 -27.94 1.56 13.29
CA LEU A 195 -26.56 1.12 13.05
C LEU A 195 -26.23 -0.18 13.80
N GLY A 196 -26.73 -0.40 15.00
CA GLY A 196 -26.55 -1.65 15.74
C GLY A 196 -27.07 -2.86 14.95
N GLU A 197 -28.25 -2.74 14.36
CA GLU A 197 -28.82 -3.79 13.50
C GLU A 197 -28.04 -3.93 12.18
N PHE A 198 -27.63 -2.82 11.58
CA PHE A 198 -26.75 -2.83 10.41
C PHE A 198 -25.45 -3.58 10.69
N ILE A 199 -24.75 -3.28 11.78
CA ILE A 199 -23.49 -3.94 12.18
C ILE A 199 -23.71 -5.45 12.32
N ALA A 200 -24.77 -5.87 13.03
CA ALA A 200 -25.08 -7.27 13.27
C ALA A 200 -25.32 -8.07 11.97
N ARG A 201 -25.87 -7.43 10.94
CA ARG A 201 -26.11 -8.06 9.63
C ARG A 201 -24.91 -7.92 8.71
N ALA A 202 -24.26 -6.75 8.66
CA ALA A 202 -23.12 -6.48 7.81
C ALA A 202 -21.94 -7.43 8.10
N SER A 203 -21.67 -7.72 9.38
CA SER A 203 -20.62 -8.64 9.80
C SER A 203 -20.77 -10.07 9.26
N ARG A 204 -21.95 -10.44 8.76
CA ARG A 204 -22.26 -11.77 8.21
C ARG A 204 -22.14 -11.84 6.67
N LEU A 205 -21.98 -10.70 6.00
CA LEU A 205 -21.90 -10.66 4.53
C LEU A 205 -20.59 -11.21 3.97
N GLY A 206 -19.52 -11.16 4.76
CA GLY A 206 -18.22 -11.71 4.40
C GLY A 206 -18.09 -13.19 4.83
N ASN A 207 -17.20 -13.92 4.17
CA ASN A 207 -16.85 -15.28 4.54
C ASN A 207 -15.37 -15.37 4.93
N ALA A 208 -15.08 -15.18 6.22
CA ALA A 208 -13.73 -15.24 6.76
C ALA A 208 -13.02 -16.58 6.53
N ARG A 209 -13.76 -17.70 6.42
CA ARG A 209 -13.18 -19.04 6.18
C ARG A 209 -12.64 -19.19 4.77
N ARG A 210 -13.32 -18.61 3.78
CA ARG A 210 -12.91 -18.67 2.35
C ARG A 210 -11.96 -17.54 1.98
N ARG A 211 -11.92 -16.44 2.76
CA ARG A 211 -11.15 -15.22 2.46
C ARG A 211 -11.40 -14.62 1.07
N ASP A 212 -12.51 -14.98 0.44
CA ASP A 212 -12.93 -14.39 -0.84
C ASP A 212 -13.40 -12.95 -0.68
N ALA A 213 -14.09 -12.65 0.44
CA ALA A 213 -14.33 -11.32 0.96
C ALA A 213 -14.58 -11.38 2.46
N VAL A 214 -14.07 -10.42 3.22
CA VAL A 214 -14.33 -10.23 4.65
C VAL A 214 -14.84 -8.81 4.89
N VAL A 215 -15.70 -8.66 5.91
CA VAL A 215 -16.29 -7.38 6.29
C VAL A 215 -16.00 -7.13 7.76
N HIS A 216 -15.40 -5.99 8.05
CA HIS A 216 -15.15 -5.53 9.42
C HIS A 216 -15.70 -4.13 9.63
N ILE A 217 -16.30 -3.90 10.79
CA ILE A 217 -16.57 -2.56 11.29
C ILE A 217 -15.33 -2.13 12.06
N THR A 218 -14.68 -1.08 11.62
CA THR A 218 -13.37 -0.68 12.13
C THR A 218 -13.42 0.52 13.06
N ARG A 219 -14.38 1.40 12.85
CA ARG A 219 -14.62 2.59 13.70
C ARG A 219 -16.12 2.83 13.83
N MET A 220 -16.55 3.39 14.96
CA MET A 220 -17.95 3.84 15.16
C MET A 220 -18.00 5.00 16.14
N GLN A 221 -19.00 5.86 15.95
CA GLN A 221 -19.28 6.94 16.87
C GLN A 221 -20.77 7.30 16.86
N GLY A 222 -21.31 7.70 18.00
CA GLY A 222 -22.66 8.21 18.14
C GLY A 222 -23.03 8.44 19.59
N GLY A 223 -23.87 9.45 19.82
CA GLY A 223 -24.38 9.84 21.15
C GLY A 223 -23.45 10.79 21.89
N GLU A 224 -24.05 11.79 22.53
CA GLU A 224 -23.36 12.83 23.30
C GLU A 224 -23.90 12.94 24.73
N SER A 225 -25.08 12.39 24.99
CA SER A 225 -25.78 12.52 26.28
C SER A 225 -26.44 11.21 26.68
N LEU A 226 -26.48 10.91 27.98
CA LEU A 226 -27.14 9.73 28.55
C LEU A 226 -28.68 9.77 28.43
N THR A 227 -29.25 10.95 28.27
CA THR A 227 -30.71 11.16 28.27
C THR A 227 -31.27 11.63 26.94
N ALA A 228 -30.44 11.65 25.89
CA ALA A 228 -30.85 12.10 24.57
C ALA A 228 -30.73 10.99 23.52
N ILE A 229 -31.72 10.94 22.63
CA ILE A 229 -31.63 10.23 21.35
C ILE A 229 -30.66 11.03 20.47
N PRO A 230 -29.58 10.45 19.92
CA PRO A 230 -28.60 11.18 19.12
C PRO A 230 -29.20 11.65 17.79
N GLN A 231 -28.71 12.80 17.31
CA GLN A 231 -29.04 13.28 15.98
C GLN A 231 -28.14 12.64 14.89
N HIS A 232 -27.00 12.09 15.29
CA HIS A 232 -26.03 11.56 14.35
C HIS A 232 -25.30 10.36 14.94
N ALA A 233 -25.07 9.35 14.10
CA ALA A 233 -24.17 8.24 14.37
C ALA A 233 -23.58 7.72 13.07
N TRP A 234 -22.38 7.14 13.13
CA TRP A 234 -21.71 6.57 11.94
C TRP A 234 -20.85 5.37 12.29
N VAL A 235 -20.63 4.54 11.27
CA VAL A 235 -19.67 3.42 11.29
C VAL A 235 -18.81 3.41 10.04
N ASP A 236 -17.55 3.02 10.19
CA ASP A 236 -16.66 2.74 9.07
C ASP A 236 -16.58 1.25 8.85
N VAL A 237 -16.72 0.86 7.59
CA VAL A 237 -16.72 -0.52 7.13
C VAL A 237 -15.50 -0.73 6.24
N ASP A 238 -14.70 -1.77 6.54
CA ASP A 238 -13.59 -2.25 5.70
C ASP A 238 -13.99 -3.60 5.07
N ILE A 239 -14.09 -3.61 3.75
CA ILE A 239 -14.33 -4.81 2.95
C ILE A 239 -13.00 -5.18 2.32
N ARG A 240 -12.51 -6.41 2.53
CA ARG A 240 -11.28 -6.90 1.90
C ARG A 240 -11.53 -8.21 1.17
N GLY A 241 -10.82 -8.42 0.06
CA GLY A 241 -10.93 -9.65 -0.70
C GLY A 241 -9.90 -9.77 -1.81
N THR A 242 -9.78 -10.97 -2.37
CA THR A 242 -8.86 -11.27 -3.48
C THR A 242 -9.52 -11.13 -4.86
N SER A 243 -10.81 -10.78 -4.91
CA SER A 243 -11.59 -10.59 -6.14
C SER A 243 -12.33 -9.25 -6.10
N SER A 244 -12.04 -8.36 -7.06
CA SER A 244 -12.74 -7.09 -7.22
C SER A 244 -14.26 -7.30 -7.43
N ALA A 245 -14.66 -8.33 -8.19
CA ALA A 245 -16.06 -8.65 -8.40
C ALA A 245 -16.78 -9.04 -7.10
N ARG A 246 -16.09 -9.77 -6.22
CA ARG A 246 -16.65 -10.18 -4.94
C ARG A 246 -16.73 -9.02 -3.95
N ILE A 247 -15.71 -8.16 -3.90
CA ILE A 247 -15.72 -6.92 -3.10
C ILE A 247 -16.91 -6.05 -3.53
N GLU A 248 -17.08 -5.85 -4.84
CA GLU A 248 -18.18 -5.06 -5.39
C GLU A 248 -19.55 -5.68 -5.09
N GLN A 249 -19.67 -7.01 -5.12
CA GLN A 249 -20.91 -7.70 -4.72
C GLN A 249 -21.24 -7.42 -3.26
N VAL A 250 -20.26 -7.55 -2.35
CA VAL A 250 -20.44 -7.28 -0.91
C VAL A 250 -20.78 -5.79 -0.68
N ARG A 251 -20.12 -4.88 -1.41
CA ARG A 251 -20.44 -3.45 -1.35
C ARG A 251 -21.91 -3.17 -1.71
N ARG A 252 -22.40 -3.76 -2.81
CA ARG A 252 -23.81 -3.63 -3.20
C ARG A 252 -24.77 -4.20 -2.15
N ASP A 253 -24.39 -5.33 -1.54
CA ASP A 253 -25.20 -5.94 -0.48
C ASP A 253 -25.26 -5.04 0.75
N LEU A 254 -24.15 -4.40 1.14
CA LEU A 254 -24.09 -3.43 2.23
C LEU A 254 -24.95 -2.19 1.94
N VAL A 255 -24.87 -1.64 0.74
CA VAL A 255 -25.70 -0.49 0.34
C VAL A 255 -27.19 -0.84 0.42
N ARG A 256 -27.60 -2.02 -0.08
CA ARG A 256 -28.97 -2.49 0.07
C ARG A 256 -29.38 -2.64 1.52
N LEU A 257 -28.50 -3.17 2.35
CA LEU A 257 -28.75 -3.35 3.77
C LEU A 257 -28.95 -2.01 4.49
N VAL A 258 -28.16 -0.99 4.17
CA VAL A 258 -28.36 0.38 4.69
C VAL A 258 -29.77 0.87 4.35
N HIS A 259 -30.17 0.78 3.07
CA HIS A 259 -31.51 1.23 2.66
C HIS A 259 -32.65 0.45 3.33
N GLN A 260 -32.48 -0.84 3.54
CA GLN A 260 -33.49 -1.69 4.20
C GLN A 260 -33.64 -1.39 5.69
N LEU A 261 -32.58 -1.00 6.36
CA LEU A 261 -32.54 -0.80 7.81
C LEU A 261 -32.66 0.66 8.24
N THR A 262 -32.62 1.60 7.30
CA THR A 262 -32.80 3.02 7.58
C THR A 262 -34.31 3.35 7.61
N PRO A 263 -34.88 3.66 8.77
CA PRO A 263 -36.30 4.11 8.85
C PRO A 263 -36.50 5.40 8.03
N PRO A 264 -37.73 5.68 7.55
CA PRO A 264 -38.02 6.88 6.77
C PRO A 264 -37.70 8.21 7.47
N SER A 265 -37.68 8.21 8.81
CA SER A 265 -37.34 9.37 9.64
C SER A 265 -35.84 9.56 9.83
N LEU A 266 -35.00 8.68 9.31
CA LEU A 266 -33.56 8.85 9.28
C LEU A 266 -33.09 9.08 7.85
N ARG A 267 -32.04 9.91 7.71
CA ARG A 267 -31.31 10.11 6.45
C ARG A 267 -29.99 9.33 6.50
N ALA A 268 -29.79 8.44 5.55
CA ALA A 268 -28.49 7.76 5.38
C ALA A 268 -27.58 8.54 4.44
N GLU A 269 -26.29 8.56 4.78
CA GLU A 269 -25.22 9.09 3.96
C GLU A 269 -24.10 8.05 3.88
N LEU A 270 -23.62 7.79 2.65
CA LEU A 270 -22.53 6.86 2.38
C LEU A 270 -21.36 7.62 1.76
N THR A 271 -20.19 7.53 2.40
CA THR A 271 -18.97 8.16 1.93
C THR A 271 -17.90 7.10 1.70
N VAL A 272 -17.33 7.06 0.49
CA VAL A 272 -16.18 6.18 0.20
C VAL A 272 -14.95 6.78 0.85
N LEU A 273 -14.29 6.01 1.73
CA LEU A 273 -13.07 6.40 2.43
C LEU A 273 -11.81 5.88 1.73
N GLY A 274 -11.93 4.84 0.92
CA GLY A 274 -10.82 4.26 0.18
C GLY A 274 -11.26 3.10 -0.70
N ASP A 275 -10.52 2.90 -1.77
CA ASP A 275 -10.77 1.83 -2.73
C ASP A 275 -9.44 1.35 -3.32
N ARG A 276 -9.02 0.15 -2.93
CA ARG A 276 -7.84 -0.53 -3.47
C ARG A 276 -8.30 -1.70 -4.33
N PRO A 277 -8.00 -1.72 -5.62
CA PRO A 277 -8.45 -2.81 -6.48
C PRO A 277 -7.73 -4.12 -6.12
N ALA A 278 -8.42 -5.25 -6.27
CA ALA A 278 -7.78 -6.56 -6.28
C ALA A 278 -7.22 -6.86 -7.67
N GLY A 279 -6.21 -7.73 -7.73
CA GLY A 279 -5.63 -8.20 -8.97
C GLY A 279 -4.77 -9.43 -8.74
N SER A 280 -4.46 -10.16 -9.79
CA SER A 280 -3.58 -11.34 -9.70
C SER A 280 -2.75 -11.52 -10.95
N LEU A 281 -1.61 -12.15 -10.76
CA LEU A 281 -0.73 -12.62 -11.82
C LEU A 281 -0.57 -14.14 -11.66
N GLU A 282 -0.64 -14.87 -12.75
CA GLU A 282 -0.53 -16.32 -12.72
C GLU A 282 0.86 -16.78 -12.24
N ALA A 283 0.90 -17.88 -11.51
CA ALA A 283 2.15 -18.37 -10.91
C ALA A 283 3.21 -18.77 -11.96
N ASP A 284 2.80 -19.13 -13.16
CA ASP A 284 3.69 -19.47 -14.28
C ASP A 284 4.13 -18.27 -15.13
N HIS A 285 3.64 -17.06 -14.79
CA HIS A 285 4.06 -15.84 -15.49
C HIS A 285 5.58 -15.63 -15.37
N PRO A 286 6.28 -15.21 -16.45
CA PRO A 286 7.74 -15.04 -16.46
C PRO A 286 8.29 -14.20 -15.30
N LEU A 287 7.59 -13.15 -14.89
CA LEU A 287 7.98 -12.28 -13.75
C LEU A 287 7.94 -13.05 -12.42
N VAL A 288 6.89 -13.85 -12.16
CA VAL A 288 6.79 -14.67 -10.95
C VAL A 288 7.87 -15.74 -10.95
N ARG A 289 8.07 -16.43 -12.09
CA ARG A 289 9.14 -17.42 -12.24
C ARG A 289 10.54 -16.83 -12.05
N ALA A 290 10.78 -15.59 -12.49
CA ALA A 290 12.04 -14.88 -12.21
C ALA A 290 12.24 -14.68 -10.71
N ALA A 291 11.19 -14.26 -9.98
CA ALA A 291 11.23 -14.10 -8.53
C ALA A 291 11.45 -15.44 -7.79
N VAL A 292 10.84 -16.53 -8.27
CA VAL A 292 11.05 -17.89 -7.74
C VAL A 292 12.52 -18.29 -7.88
N ARG A 293 13.06 -18.24 -9.13
CA ARG A 293 14.48 -18.59 -9.38
C ARG A 293 15.44 -17.74 -8.56
N ALA A 294 15.20 -16.43 -8.46
CA ALA A 294 16.04 -15.52 -7.69
C ALA A 294 15.99 -15.85 -6.18
N THR A 295 14.83 -16.27 -5.66
CA THR A 295 14.69 -16.72 -4.27
C THR A 295 15.47 -18.01 -4.02
N GLU A 296 15.36 -18.99 -4.92
CA GLU A 296 16.12 -20.25 -4.83
C GLU A 296 17.64 -20.00 -4.96
N ALA A 297 18.06 -19.11 -5.85
CA ALA A 297 19.47 -18.77 -6.07
C ALA A 297 20.16 -18.17 -4.84
N ILE A 298 19.40 -17.48 -3.97
CA ILE A 298 19.91 -17.00 -2.69
C ILE A 298 19.77 -18.03 -1.53
N GLY A 299 19.34 -19.26 -1.84
CA GLY A 299 19.12 -20.30 -0.84
C GLY A 299 17.84 -20.13 -0.01
N GLY A 300 16.88 -19.34 -0.47
CA GLY A 300 15.57 -19.16 0.16
C GLY A 300 14.52 -20.14 -0.38
N THR A 301 13.40 -20.25 0.31
CA THR A 301 12.23 -21.04 -0.10
C THR A 301 11.13 -20.11 -0.62
N PRO A 302 10.82 -20.12 -1.95
CA PRO A 302 9.79 -19.24 -2.51
C PRO A 302 8.42 -19.51 -1.88
N ARG A 303 7.74 -18.45 -1.46
CA ARG A 303 6.38 -18.53 -0.87
C ARG A 303 5.46 -17.56 -1.60
N SER A 304 4.41 -18.09 -2.22
CA SER A 304 3.31 -17.26 -2.73
C SER A 304 2.61 -16.58 -1.56
N ALA A 305 2.36 -15.28 -1.69
CA ALA A 305 1.71 -14.47 -0.67
C ALA A 305 0.60 -13.60 -1.28
N VAL A 306 -0.31 -13.16 -0.42
CA VAL A 306 -1.37 -12.20 -0.72
C VAL A 306 -1.17 -10.99 0.16
N ALA A 307 -1.07 -9.80 -0.43
CA ALA A 307 -0.95 -8.54 0.31
C ALA A 307 -1.63 -7.40 -0.46
N SER A 308 -1.76 -6.24 0.17
CA SER A 308 -2.23 -5.01 -0.47
C SER A 308 -1.08 -4.02 -0.45
N THR A 309 -0.54 -3.70 -1.61
CA THR A 309 0.66 -2.87 -1.82
C THR A 309 0.47 -2.01 -3.07
N ASP A 310 1.44 -1.19 -3.42
CA ASP A 310 1.46 -0.44 -4.68
C ASP A 310 1.29 -1.33 -5.93
N ALA A 311 1.60 -2.64 -5.84
CA ALA A 311 1.38 -3.59 -6.93
C ALA A 311 -0.11 -3.80 -7.29
N ASN A 312 -1.05 -3.44 -6.41
CA ASN A 312 -2.48 -3.52 -6.69
C ASN A 312 -2.87 -2.72 -7.94
N ILE A 313 -2.28 -1.54 -8.10
CA ILE A 313 -2.65 -0.62 -9.19
C ILE A 313 -2.29 -1.18 -10.57
N PRO A 314 -1.02 -1.57 -10.85
CA PRO A 314 -0.69 -2.18 -12.14
C PRO A 314 -1.41 -3.51 -12.37
N LEU A 315 -1.55 -4.38 -11.37
CA LEU A 315 -2.28 -5.65 -11.52
C LEU A 315 -3.72 -5.43 -11.96
N ALA A 316 -4.41 -4.48 -11.36
CA ALA A 316 -5.79 -4.14 -11.74
C ALA A 316 -5.93 -3.57 -13.16
N ARG A 317 -4.84 -3.02 -13.72
CA ARG A 317 -4.77 -2.50 -15.11
C ARG A 317 -4.28 -3.54 -16.11
N GLY A 318 -4.10 -4.80 -15.67
CA GLY A 318 -3.57 -5.87 -16.52
C GLY A 318 -2.08 -5.74 -16.84
N ILE A 319 -1.35 -4.91 -16.08
CA ILE A 319 0.11 -4.79 -16.17
C ILE A 319 0.70 -5.85 -15.23
N PRO A 320 1.58 -6.75 -15.71
CA PRO A 320 2.22 -7.74 -14.85
C PRO A 320 2.93 -7.09 -13.68
N ALA A 321 2.58 -7.46 -12.45
CA ALA A 321 3.23 -6.91 -11.27
C ALA A 321 3.35 -7.92 -10.13
N ILE A 322 4.38 -7.72 -9.28
CA ILE A 322 4.60 -8.44 -8.03
C ILE A 322 5.04 -7.48 -6.94
N ALA A 323 4.86 -7.88 -5.68
CA ALA A 323 5.56 -7.20 -4.60
C ALA A 323 6.58 -8.16 -3.95
N LEU A 324 7.73 -7.60 -3.56
CA LEU A 324 8.85 -8.30 -2.97
C LEU A 324 9.37 -7.54 -1.75
N GLY A 325 9.72 -8.26 -0.71
CA GLY A 325 10.49 -7.69 0.40
C GLY A 325 11.93 -7.38 -0.01
N ALA A 326 12.54 -6.41 0.67
CA ALA A 326 13.88 -5.91 0.41
C ALA A 326 15.00 -6.65 1.18
N GLY A 327 14.69 -7.81 1.77
CA GLY A 327 15.63 -8.63 2.54
C GLY A 327 15.68 -8.29 4.03
N GLY A 328 16.40 -9.11 4.78
CA GLY A 328 16.42 -9.07 6.23
C GLY A 328 15.14 -9.60 6.87
N HIS A 329 15.00 -9.37 8.16
CA HIS A 329 13.80 -9.70 8.92
C HIS A 329 13.25 -8.47 9.61
N GLY A 330 11.97 -8.44 9.88
CA GLY A 330 11.35 -7.33 10.59
C GLY A 330 10.02 -7.73 11.19
N GLY A 331 9.51 -6.88 12.06
CA GLY A 331 8.23 -7.08 12.71
C GLY A 331 7.74 -5.82 13.39
N GLY A 332 6.50 -5.87 13.89
CA GLY A 332 5.89 -4.74 14.54
C GLY A 332 5.54 -3.58 13.60
N ALA A 333 5.41 -3.83 12.29
CA ALA A 333 4.98 -2.80 11.34
C ALA A 333 3.72 -2.07 11.86
N HIS A 334 3.66 -0.76 11.64
CA HIS A 334 2.59 0.13 12.09
C HIS A 334 2.52 0.35 13.62
N THR A 335 3.56 -0.03 14.36
CA THR A 335 3.67 0.22 15.80
C THR A 335 4.93 1.02 16.16
N ARG A 336 5.00 1.50 17.41
CA ARG A 336 6.21 2.17 17.93
C ARG A 336 7.39 1.21 18.07
N ASP A 337 7.12 -0.07 18.22
CA ASP A 337 8.10 -1.13 18.47
C ASP A 337 8.52 -1.83 17.17
N GLU A 338 8.29 -1.19 16.02
CA GLU A 338 8.75 -1.72 14.75
C GLU A 338 10.27 -1.88 14.73
N TRP A 339 10.71 -3.02 14.24
CA TRP A 339 12.13 -3.38 14.18
C TRP A 339 12.50 -4.03 12.85
N TYR A 340 13.77 -3.93 12.51
CA TYR A 340 14.39 -4.55 11.35
C TYR A 340 15.75 -5.14 11.73
N ASP A 341 16.02 -6.38 11.31
CA ASP A 341 17.30 -7.08 11.43
C ASP A 341 17.96 -7.20 10.05
N ASP A 342 19.14 -6.60 9.89
CA ASP A 342 19.87 -6.54 8.63
C ASP A 342 20.77 -7.77 8.38
N THR A 343 20.77 -8.80 9.25
CA THR A 343 21.66 -9.97 9.15
C THR A 343 21.63 -10.61 7.75
N HIS A 344 20.46 -10.66 7.11
CA HIS A 344 20.26 -11.19 5.76
C HIS A 344 19.83 -10.13 4.73
N GLY A 345 19.99 -8.86 5.06
CA GLY A 345 19.57 -7.76 4.18
C GLY A 345 20.23 -7.78 2.80
N ALA A 346 21.52 -8.08 2.75
CA ALA A 346 22.26 -8.18 1.49
C ALA A 346 21.78 -9.34 0.59
N ARG A 347 21.34 -10.45 1.17
CA ARG A 347 20.77 -11.60 0.45
C ARG A 347 19.48 -11.23 -0.27
N GLY A 348 18.55 -10.59 0.41
CA GLY A 348 17.32 -10.13 -0.23
C GLY A 348 17.54 -9.03 -1.27
N MET A 349 18.55 -8.19 -1.06
CA MET A 349 18.96 -7.20 -2.08
C MET A 349 19.49 -7.88 -3.34
N ALA A 350 20.32 -8.94 -3.21
CA ALA A 350 20.80 -9.73 -4.35
C ALA A 350 19.63 -10.38 -5.11
N ARG A 351 18.61 -10.91 -4.41
CA ARG A 351 17.37 -11.41 -5.00
C ARG A 351 16.67 -10.34 -5.82
N LEU A 352 16.44 -9.15 -5.25
CA LEU A 352 15.75 -8.07 -5.95
C LEU A 352 16.51 -7.63 -7.21
N VAL A 353 17.82 -7.46 -7.11
CA VAL A 353 18.69 -7.14 -8.27
C VAL A 353 18.57 -8.20 -9.35
N GLN A 354 18.63 -9.48 -8.99
CA GLN A 354 18.51 -10.58 -9.95
C GLN A 354 17.15 -10.55 -10.68
N VAL A 355 16.04 -10.36 -9.95
CA VAL A 355 14.71 -10.25 -10.57
C VAL A 355 14.63 -9.08 -11.54
N VAL A 356 15.15 -7.93 -11.14
CA VAL A 356 15.18 -6.74 -12.01
C VAL A 356 16.03 -7.02 -13.27
N LEU A 357 17.22 -7.57 -13.10
CA LEU A 357 18.12 -7.88 -14.24
C LEU A 357 17.53 -8.93 -15.18
N ASP A 358 16.85 -9.96 -14.68
CA ASP A 358 16.15 -10.96 -15.53
C ASP A 358 15.11 -10.30 -16.47
N VAL A 359 14.56 -9.16 -16.08
CA VAL A 359 13.57 -8.41 -16.88
C VAL A 359 14.22 -7.42 -17.84
N VAL A 360 15.28 -6.73 -17.41
CA VAL A 360 15.76 -5.52 -18.11
C VAL A 360 17.15 -5.67 -18.73
N TRP A 361 17.84 -6.78 -18.53
CA TRP A 361 19.23 -6.92 -18.91
C TRP A 361 19.47 -8.14 -19.82
N ARG A 362 20.43 -8.04 -20.76
CA ARG A 362 20.89 -9.18 -21.57
C ARG A 362 22.39 -9.39 -21.37
N PRO A 363 22.86 -10.65 -21.18
CA PRO A 363 24.29 -10.93 -21.20
C PRO A 363 24.90 -10.55 -22.54
N ALA A 364 26.23 -10.37 -22.57
CA ALA A 364 26.93 -10.28 -23.84
C ALA A 364 26.81 -11.62 -24.58
N SER A 365 26.48 -11.56 -25.84
CA SER A 365 26.63 -12.69 -26.78
C SER A 365 28.08 -13.05 -26.95
#